data_4a2f70e427eb8bf0543b65c24d42224f
#
_entry.id   4a2f70e427eb8bf0543b65c24d42224f
#
_cell.length_a   1.000
_cell.length_b   1.000
_cell.length_c   1.000
_cell.angle_alpha   90.00
_cell.angle_beta   90.00
_cell.angle_gamma   90.00
#
_symmetry.space_group_name_H-M   'P 1'
#
loop_
_entity.id
_entity.type
_entity.pdbx_description
1 polymer ?
#
loop_
_entity_poly.entity_id
_entity_poly.type
_entity_poly.pdbx_seq_one_letter_code
_entity_poly.pdbx_strand_id
1 'polypeptide(L)'
;MWVSVEDDLFNSIYNKLKSNPIVQNELDGRVFDSVQKDAVYPYIVVGESNVTNNESSVSMTEDVGLTLHVYSQAVNAHETRELIKFLGLILNREIKLNNYEFIRSRIDDQQVITDIDQYTKHGIIRLLFKYRHTTKY
;
A
#
# COMPACT_ATOMS: atom_id res chain seq x y z
N MET A 1 26.42 -7.59 -2.51
CA MET A 1 25.15 -7.44 -3.26
C MET A 1 24.09 -6.85 -2.35
N TRP A 2 23.37 -5.87 -2.84
CA TRP A 2 22.23 -5.29 -2.13
C TRP A 2 20.97 -6.05 -2.51
N VAL A 3 20.16 -6.42 -1.52
CA VAL A 3 18.87 -7.11 -1.74
C VAL A 3 17.76 -6.11 -1.55
N SER A 4 16.87 -6.01 -2.53
CA SER A 4 15.78 -5.02 -2.51
C SER A 4 14.87 -5.21 -1.31
N VAL A 5 14.40 -4.10 -0.77
CA VAL A 5 13.45 -4.03 0.34
C VAL A 5 12.00 -4.33 -0.12
N GLU A 6 11.74 -4.35 -1.42
CA GLU A 6 10.38 -4.35 -1.97
C GLU A 6 9.50 -5.49 -1.45
N ASP A 7 10.02 -6.74 -1.50
CA ASP A 7 9.23 -7.90 -1.09
C ASP A 7 8.92 -7.88 0.42
N ASP A 8 9.91 -7.53 1.24
CA ASP A 8 9.72 -7.43 2.69
C ASP A 8 8.73 -6.33 3.04
N LEU A 9 8.81 -5.19 2.35
CA LEU A 9 7.88 -4.09 2.54
C LEU A 9 6.46 -4.49 2.15
N PHE A 10 6.29 -5.11 0.99
CA PHE A 10 4.98 -5.58 0.53
C PHE A 10 4.35 -6.52 1.56
N ASN A 11 5.11 -7.52 2.01
CA ASN A 11 4.61 -8.50 2.98
C ASN A 11 4.23 -7.85 4.30
N SER A 12 5.05 -6.91 4.77
CA SER A 12 4.78 -6.19 6.02
C SER A 12 3.50 -5.37 5.92
N ILE A 13 3.31 -4.66 4.82
CA ILE A 13 2.10 -3.86 4.58
C ILE A 13 0.87 -4.76 4.47
N TYR A 14 0.97 -5.84 3.70
CA TYR A 14 -0.12 -6.78 3.53
C TYR A 14 -0.56 -7.36 4.89
N ASN A 15 0.39 -7.83 5.67
CA ASN A 15 0.10 -8.42 6.99
C ASN A 15 -0.44 -7.36 7.97
N LYS A 16 0.09 -6.14 7.91
CA LYS A 16 -0.39 -5.04 8.76
C LYS A 16 -1.85 -4.72 8.48
N LEU A 17 -2.24 -4.71 7.21
CA LEU A 17 -3.64 -4.48 6.84
C LEU A 17 -4.52 -5.64 7.25
N LYS A 18 -4.10 -6.87 7.01
CA LYS A 18 -4.86 -8.06 7.39
C LYS A 18 -5.15 -8.12 8.88
N SER A 19 -4.21 -7.68 9.72
CA SER A 19 -4.36 -7.74 11.18
C SER A 19 -4.96 -6.47 11.78
N ASN A 20 -5.19 -5.43 10.99
CA ASN A 20 -5.71 -4.16 11.51
C ASN A 20 -7.17 -4.30 11.92
N PRO A 21 -7.55 -3.88 13.16
CA PRO A 21 -8.94 -4.01 13.63
C PRO A 21 -9.97 -3.31 12.77
N ILE A 22 -9.65 -2.14 12.20
CA ILE A 22 -10.56 -1.39 11.33
C ILE A 22 -10.81 -2.20 10.05
N VAL A 23 -9.77 -2.74 9.45
CA VAL A 23 -9.88 -3.56 8.25
C VAL A 23 -10.70 -4.83 8.52
N GLN A 24 -10.49 -5.45 9.68
CA GLN A 24 -11.26 -6.64 10.07
C GLN A 24 -12.75 -6.28 10.23
N ASN A 25 -13.06 -5.17 10.88
CA ASN A 25 -14.44 -4.79 11.14
C ASN A 25 -15.16 -4.27 9.89
N GLU A 26 -14.50 -3.40 9.10
CA GLU A 26 -15.14 -2.72 7.98
C GLU A 26 -15.11 -3.54 6.70
N LEU A 27 -14.11 -4.40 6.54
CA LEU A 27 -13.84 -5.12 5.30
C LEU A 27 -13.84 -6.63 5.47
N ASP A 28 -14.10 -7.13 6.69
CA ASP A 28 -14.03 -8.55 7.01
C ASP A 28 -12.71 -9.18 6.54
N GLY A 29 -11.63 -8.40 6.64
CA GLY A 29 -10.29 -8.84 6.24
C GLY A 29 -10.09 -8.97 4.73
N ARG A 30 -10.94 -8.38 3.92
CA ARG A 30 -10.83 -8.48 2.45
C ARG A 30 -9.70 -7.59 1.92
N VAL A 31 -8.48 -8.08 2.05
CA VAL A 31 -7.27 -7.48 1.51
C VAL A 31 -6.61 -8.53 0.61
N PHE A 32 -6.32 -8.14 -0.62
CA PHE A 32 -5.80 -9.06 -1.64
C PHE A 32 -4.60 -8.46 -2.34
N ASP A 33 -3.89 -9.26 -3.11
CA ASP A 33 -2.78 -8.82 -3.95
C ASP A 33 -3.17 -8.67 -5.43
N SER A 34 -4.43 -8.96 -5.75
CA SER A 34 -4.95 -8.87 -7.12
C SER A 34 -6.44 -8.52 -7.11
N VAL A 35 -6.92 -7.99 -8.23
CA VAL A 35 -8.34 -7.70 -8.41
C VAL A 35 -9.12 -9.01 -8.35
N GLN A 36 -10.23 -8.99 -7.61
CA GLN A 36 -11.03 -10.17 -7.35
C GLN A 36 -12.16 -10.32 -8.36
N LYS A 37 -12.30 -11.51 -8.93
CA LYS A 37 -13.48 -11.91 -9.68
C LYS A 37 -14.56 -12.32 -8.67
N ASP A 38 -15.80 -11.96 -8.94
CA ASP A 38 -16.94 -12.27 -8.05
C ASP A 38 -16.71 -11.72 -6.62
N ALA A 39 -16.20 -10.51 -6.54
CA ALA A 39 -15.78 -9.92 -5.28
C ALA A 39 -16.97 -9.57 -4.37
N VAL A 40 -16.72 -9.65 -3.07
CA VAL A 40 -17.55 -9.02 -2.05
C VAL A 40 -16.97 -7.62 -1.79
N TYR A 41 -17.78 -6.59 -1.94
CA TYR A 41 -17.35 -5.20 -1.75
C TYR A 41 -17.65 -4.71 -0.33
N PRO A 42 -16.89 -3.75 0.20
CA PRO A 42 -15.66 -3.21 -0.36
C PRO A 42 -14.47 -4.14 -0.12
N TYR A 43 -13.41 -3.96 -0.90
CA TYR A 43 -12.16 -4.67 -0.66
C TYR A 43 -10.95 -3.83 -1.07
N ILE A 44 -9.78 -4.23 -0.57
CA ILE A 44 -8.51 -3.54 -0.81
C ILE A 44 -7.60 -4.45 -1.61
N VAL A 45 -6.87 -3.88 -2.57
CA VAL A 45 -5.79 -4.55 -3.28
C VAL A 45 -4.49 -3.82 -3.00
N VAL A 46 -3.49 -4.55 -2.50
CA VAL A 46 -2.12 -4.05 -2.42
C VAL A 46 -1.50 -4.35 -3.78
N GLY A 47 -1.36 -3.29 -4.58
CA GLY A 47 -1.12 -3.42 -6.01
C GLY A 47 0.30 -3.16 -6.45
N GLU A 48 0.45 -2.34 -7.48
CA GLU A 48 1.70 -2.12 -8.20
C GLU A 48 2.75 -1.46 -7.31
N SER A 49 4.00 -1.89 -7.51
CA SER A 49 5.15 -1.25 -6.88
C SER A 49 6.20 -0.92 -7.93
N ASN A 50 7.00 0.11 -7.64
CA ASN A 50 8.18 0.42 -8.41
C ASN A 50 9.31 0.80 -7.45
N VAL A 51 10.53 0.48 -7.82
CA VAL A 51 11.69 0.68 -6.98
C VAL A 51 12.71 1.53 -7.74
N THR A 52 13.22 2.55 -7.07
CA THR A 52 14.32 3.38 -7.57
C THR A 52 15.49 3.26 -6.60
N ASN A 53 16.63 2.83 -7.11
CA ASN A 53 17.83 2.60 -6.32
C ASN A 53 18.77 3.80 -6.40
N ASN A 54 19.39 4.13 -5.25
CA ASN A 54 20.44 5.13 -5.17
C ASN A 54 21.63 4.50 -4.46
N GLU A 55 22.51 3.89 -5.25
CA GLU A 55 23.70 3.22 -4.73
C GLU A 55 24.92 4.13 -4.83
N SER A 56 25.69 4.21 -3.73
CA SER A 56 26.99 4.85 -3.70
C SER A 56 28.03 3.84 -3.24
N SER A 57 29.31 4.25 -3.18
CA SER A 57 30.37 3.37 -2.71
C SER A 57 30.21 2.96 -1.24
N VAL A 58 29.46 3.73 -0.45
CA VAL A 58 29.35 3.52 1.00
C VAL A 58 27.94 3.23 1.47
N SER A 59 26.90 3.47 0.65
CA SER A 59 25.53 3.26 1.07
C SER A 59 24.62 2.94 -0.10
N MET A 60 23.48 2.35 0.22
CA MET A 60 22.42 2.06 -0.74
C MET A 60 21.09 2.48 -0.13
N THR A 61 20.34 3.33 -0.84
CA THR A 61 18.97 3.65 -0.47
C THR A 61 18.04 3.22 -1.59
N GLU A 62 16.80 2.90 -1.21
CA GLU A 62 15.74 2.59 -2.16
C GLU A 62 14.53 3.45 -1.87
N ASP A 63 13.92 3.97 -2.94
CA ASP A 63 12.60 4.58 -2.91
C ASP A 63 11.62 3.59 -3.50
N VAL A 64 10.63 3.17 -2.72
CA VAL A 64 9.60 2.23 -3.16
C VAL A 64 8.27 2.96 -3.25
N GLY A 65 7.71 3.02 -4.46
CA GLY A 65 6.35 3.50 -4.67
C GLY A 65 5.41 2.30 -4.66
N LEU A 66 4.40 2.36 -3.79
CA LEU A 66 3.41 1.29 -3.67
C LEU A 66 2.02 1.87 -3.85
N THR A 67 1.26 1.28 -4.75
CA THR A 67 -0.10 1.71 -5.06
C THR A 67 -1.09 0.73 -4.46
N LEU A 68 -2.05 1.26 -3.69
CA LEU A 68 -3.15 0.47 -3.15
C LEU A 68 -4.45 0.93 -3.77
N HIS A 69 -5.35 -0.03 -3.96
CA HIS A 69 -6.65 0.20 -4.56
C HIS A 69 -7.75 -0.18 -3.59
N VAL A 70 -8.81 0.62 -3.58
CA VAL A 70 -10.05 0.33 -2.83
C VAL A 70 -11.18 0.22 -3.84
N TYR A 71 -11.94 -0.85 -3.77
CA TYR A 71 -13.11 -1.03 -4.63
C TYR A 71 -14.37 -1.07 -3.77
N SER A 72 -15.35 -0.24 -4.11
CA SER A 72 -16.61 -0.12 -3.38
C SER A 72 -17.78 -0.01 -4.35
N GLN A 73 -18.90 -0.61 -4.01
CA GLN A 73 -20.15 -0.45 -4.78
C GLN A 73 -21.21 0.33 -4.01
N ALA A 74 -20.80 1.06 -2.97
CA ALA A 74 -21.70 2.00 -2.30
C ALA A 74 -22.21 3.06 -3.29
N VAL A 75 -23.42 3.57 -3.06
CA VAL A 75 -24.09 4.50 -3.98
C VAL A 75 -23.26 5.76 -4.21
N ASN A 76 -22.62 6.28 -3.16
CA ASN A 76 -21.76 7.45 -3.27
C ASN A 76 -20.29 7.08 -2.94
N ALA A 77 -19.40 8.04 -3.11
CA ALA A 77 -17.97 7.80 -2.94
C ALA A 77 -17.49 8.00 -1.49
N HIS A 78 -18.38 8.20 -0.54
CA HIS A 78 -17.99 8.46 0.86
C HIS A 78 -17.22 7.27 1.46
N GLU A 79 -17.74 6.06 1.28
CA GLU A 79 -17.07 4.85 1.77
C GLU A 79 -15.66 4.71 1.20
N THR A 80 -15.52 4.95 -0.10
CA THR A 80 -14.21 4.86 -0.76
C THR A 80 -13.24 5.90 -0.22
N ARG A 81 -13.69 7.14 -0.02
CA ARG A 81 -12.86 8.21 0.55
C ARG A 81 -12.45 7.90 1.98
N GLU A 82 -13.35 7.36 2.79
CA GLU A 82 -13.04 6.97 4.16
C GLU A 82 -11.97 5.86 4.20
N LEU A 83 -12.09 4.86 3.33
CA LEU A 83 -11.11 3.79 3.26
C LEU A 83 -9.75 4.28 2.80
N ILE A 84 -9.69 5.18 1.81
CA ILE A 84 -8.44 5.81 1.38
C ILE A 84 -7.80 6.58 2.54
N LYS A 85 -8.59 7.34 3.28
CA LYS A 85 -8.13 8.07 4.46
C LYS A 85 -7.53 7.12 5.50
N PHE A 86 -8.19 6.00 5.80
CA PHE A 86 -7.69 5.01 6.74
C PHE A 86 -6.40 4.37 6.27
N LEU A 87 -6.28 4.06 4.97
CA LEU A 87 -5.04 3.52 4.42
C LEU A 87 -3.87 4.49 4.66
N GLY A 88 -4.09 5.78 4.42
CA GLY A 88 -3.08 6.81 4.70
C GLY A 88 -2.70 6.84 6.18
N LEU A 89 -3.68 6.80 7.08
CA LEU A 89 -3.44 6.82 8.51
C LEU A 89 -2.70 5.57 9.02
N ILE A 90 -3.01 4.41 8.45
CA ILE A 90 -2.41 3.15 8.87
C ILE A 90 -0.99 3.01 8.33
N LEU A 91 -0.75 3.41 7.09
CA LEU A 91 0.46 3.05 6.35
C LEU A 91 1.48 4.19 6.21
N ASN A 92 1.06 5.46 6.24
CA ASN A 92 1.99 6.58 6.08
C ASN A 92 2.71 6.86 7.39
N ARG A 93 3.53 5.92 7.81
CA ARG A 93 4.30 5.96 9.05
C ARG A 93 5.49 5.03 8.96
N GLU A 94 6.29 4.99 10.02
CA GLU A 94 7.41 4.07 10.08
C GLU A 94 6.93 2.63 10.01
N ILE A 95 7.45 1.88 9.03
CA ILE A 95 7.25 0.45 8.92
C ILE A 95 8.63 -0.19 9.08
N LYS A 96 8.84 -0.82 10.24
CA LYS A 96 10.13 -1.40 10.60
C LYS A 96 10.36 -2.71 9.85
N LEU A 97 11.52 -2.83 9.25
CA LEU A 97 11.95 -4.02 8.54
C LEU A 97 13.34 -4.42 9.02
N ASN A 98 13.61 -5.72 9.08
CA ASN A 98 14.93 -6.21 9.41
C ASN A 98 15.92 -5.89 8.28
N ASN A 99 17.14 -5.54 8.64
CA ASN A 99 18.23 -5.25 7.68
C ASN A 99 18.00 -3.98 6.85
N TYR A 100 17.01 -3.18 7.17
CA TYR A 100 16.73 -1.93 6.48
C TYR A 100 16.40 -0.85 7.50
N GLU A 101 16.88 0.36 7.24
CA GLU A 101 16.60 1.52 8.07
C GLU A 101 15.53 2.36 7.39
N PHE A 102 14.40 2.54 8.06
CA PHE A 102 13.35 3.42 7.58
C PHE A 102 13.83 4.88 7.62
N ILE A 103 13.70 5.58 6.50
CA ILE A 103 14.06 7.00 6.41
C ILE A 103 12.82 7.88 6.42
N ARG A 104 11.86 7.60 5.53
CA ARG A 104 10.62 8.39 5.48
C ARG A 104 9.54 7.67 4.69
N SER A 105 8.30 8.14 4.90
CA SER A 105 7.18 7.79 4.05
C SER A 105 6.37 9.04 3.73
N ARG A 106 5.69 9.05 2.60
CA ARG A 106 4.74 10.11 2.26
C ARG A 106 3.68 9.60 1.30
N ILE A 107 2.53 10.26 1.34
CA ILE A 107 1.49 10.03 0.34
C ILE A 107 1.89 10.82 -0.90
N ASP A 108 2.04 10.12 -2.03
CA ASP A 108 2.44 10.72 -3.30
C ASP A 108 1.22 11.21 -4.08
N ASP A 109 0.16 10.40 -4.11
CA ASP A 109 -1.03 10.70 -4.87
C ASP A 109 -2.22 9.93 -4.30
N GLN A 110 -3.41 10.49 -4.44
CA GLN A 110 -4.64 9.77 -4.13
C GLN A 110 -5.78 10.30 -4.98
N GLN A 111 -6.67 9.42 -5.40
CA GLN A 111 -7.81 9.77 -6.21
C GLN A 111 -8.94 8.78 -6.01
N VAL A 112 -10.15 9.21 -6.34
CA VAL A 112 -11.35 8.37 -6.35
C VAL A 112 -12.03 8.58 -7.69
N ILE A 113 -12.22 7.49 -8.43
CA ILE A 113 -12.87 7.51 -9.74
C ILE A 113 -14.03 6.52 -9.75
N THR A 114 -14.87 6.62 -10.77
CA THR A 114 -15.92 5.64 -11.04
C THR A 114 -15.46 4.79 -12.21
N ASP A 115 -15.54 3.47 -12.05
CA ASP A 115 -15.13 2.53 -13.10
C ASP A 115 -16.10 2.56 -14.30
N ILE A 116 -15.71 1.84 -15.34
CA ILE A 116 -16.45 1.77 -16.62
C ILE A 116 -17.90 1.30 -16.41
N ASP A 117 -18.12 0.40 -15.43
CA ASP A 117 -19.46 -0.10 -15.12
C ASP A 117 -20.40 0.99 -14.55
N GLN A 118 -19.85 2.15 -14.19
CA GLN A 118 -20.55 3.31 -13.63
C GLN A 118 -21.13 3.07 -12.22
N TYR A 119 -20.85 1.94 -11.60
CA TYR A 119 -21.30 1.57 -10.26
C TYR A 119 -20.15 1.48 -9.28
N THR A 120 -19.04 0.88 -9.68
CA THR A 120 -17.90 0.62 -8.80
C THR A 120 -17.09 1.88 -8.63
N LYS A 121 -16.91 2.28 -7.37
CA LYS A 121 -16.00 3.37 -7.02
C LYS A 121 -14.63 2.77 -6.80
N HIS A 122 -13.63 3.39 -7.38
CA HIS A 122 -12.25 2.93 -7.34
C HIS A 122 -11.39 4.00 -6.71
N GLY A 123 -10.95 3.76 -5.49
CA GLY A 123 -10.00 4.61 -4.78
C GLY A 123 -8.59 4.14 -5.05
N ILE A 124 -7.67 5.08 -5.22
CA ILE A 124 -6.26 4.80 -5.48
C ILE A 124 -5.44 5.67 -4.54
N ILE A 125 -4.51 5.06 -3.82
CA ILE A 125 -3.54 5.79 -3.01
C ILE A 125 -2.14 5.26 -3.32
N ARG A 126 -1.21 6.17 -3.60
CA ARG A 126 0.18 5.84 -3.83
C ARG A 126 1.02 6.39 -2.70
N LEU A 127 1.79 5.50 -2.10
CA LEU A 127 2.69 5.81 -0.99
C LEU A 127 4.13 5.64 -1.45
N LEU A 128 5.01 6.52 -0.99
CA LEU A 128 6.44 6.42 -1.23
C LEU A 128 7.13 6.14 0.10
N PHE A 129 7.97 5.11 0.11
CA PHE A 129 8.76 4.73 1.28
C PHE A 129 10.23 4.77 0.91
N LYS A 130 11.05 5.30 1.81
CA LYS A 130 12.50 5.33 1.60
C LYS A 130 13.20 4.56 2.71
N TYR A 131 14.07 3.64 2.29
CA TYR A 131 14.86 2.81 3.18
C TYR A 131 16.34 2.87 2.83
N ARG A 132 17.19 2.75 3.86
CA ARG A 132 18.63 2.55 3.69
C ARG A 132 18.96 1.10 4.02
N HIS A 133 19.79 0.48 3.20
CA HIS A 133 20.27 -0.86 3.46
C HIS A 133 21.29 -0.84 4.58
N THR A 134 21.13 -1.72 5.57
CA THR A 134 22.07 -1.85 6.68
C THR A 134 22.93 -3.09 6.55
N THR A 135 22.53 -4.02 5.67
CA THR A 135 23.24 -5.28 5.45
C THR A 135 23.56 -5.44 3.97
N LYS A 136 24.81 -5.69 3.67
CA LYS A 136 25.25 -5.96 2.31
C LYS A 136 25.47 -7.47 2.15
N TYR A 137 24.80 -8.04 1.18
CA TYR A 137 24.87 -9.47 0.88
C TYR A 137 25.87 -9.79 -0.22
#